data_d9aa42a99293c51ab9684f16ed1bf746
#
_entry.id   d9aa42a99293c51ab9684f16ed1bf746
#
_cell.length_a   1.000
_cell.length_b   1.000
_cell.length_c   1.000
_cell.angle_alpha   90.00
_cell.angle_beta   90.00
_cell.angle_gamma   90.00
#
_symmetry.space_group_name_H-M   'P 1'
#
loop_
_entity.id
_entity.type
_entity.pdbx_description
1 polymer ?
#
loop_
_entity_poly.entity_id
_entity_poly.type
_entity_poly.pdbx_seq_one_letter_code
_entity_poly.pdbx_strand_id
1 'polypeptide(L)'
;MFNNSKPVLRVLAVSLLFFGCIGTASAAALSADKWRGDVNQSAATLRAGHYANSLTIIDHVLSDMVEQLGSGGADDEMLATVLTYKALANAGMGKVDDALWYWYIAQEISPAAAKSDLSSFDAPGEFLKRHLFSITEPTTRGKVIPARVVKQVLPKFPAGASRFGVAGDLVVQIIIDKNGQPTLPHIVRPLPAPTLSFVALEALRHWQFSPAESNGAPIAMAFALTVHYKL
;
A
#
# COMPACT_ATOMS: atom_id res chain seq x y z
N MET A 1 -32.54 36.48 79.87
CA MET A 1 -33.18 35.99 78.61
C MET A 1 -32.05 35.73 77.61
N PHE A 2 -31.58 34.51 77.52
CA PHE A 2 -30.54 34.10 76.61
C PHE A 2 -31.12 33.02 75.70
N ASN A 3 -31.26 33.38 74.42
CA ASN A 3 -31.74 32.48 73.41
C ASN A 3 -30.56 31.71 72.80
N ASN A 4 -30.53 30.40 73.00
CA ASN A 4 -29.46 29.51 72.63
C ASN A 4 -29.86 28.69 71.41
N SER A 5 -29.65 29.23 70.23
CA SER A 5 -29.88 28.51 68.95
C SER A 5 -28.60 27.81 68.51
N LYS A 6 -28.59 26.49 68.56
CA LYS A 6 -27.51 25.63 68.09
C LYS A 6 -27.58 25.57 66.55
N PRO A 7 -26.42 25.68 65.85
CA PRO A 7 -26.42 25.47 64.40
C PRO A 7 -26.45 23.98 64.07
N VAL A 8 -27.39 23.62 63.22
CA VAL A 8 -27.51 22.26 62.62
C VAL A 8 -26.45 22.16 61.53
N LEU A 9 -25.45 21.33 61.76
CA LEU A 9 -24.42 20.98 60.76
C LEU A 9 -25.03 20.05 59.71
N ARG A 10 -25.35 20.58 58.52
CA ARG A 10 -25.73 19.78 57.35
C ARG A 10 -24.46 19.22 56.70
N VAL A 11 -24.23 17.92 56.87
CA VAL A 11 -23.23 17.17 56.14
C VAL A 11 -23.74 17.01 54.70
N LEU A 12 -23.20 17.76 53.76
CA LEU A 12 -23.36 17.55 52.32
C LEU A 12 -22.48 16.35 51.93
N ALA A 13 -23.10 15.21 51.71
CA ALA A 13 -22.45 14.07 51.10
C ALA A 13 -22.18 14.43 49.62
N VAL A 14 -20.94 14.78 49.30
CA VAL A 14 -20.46 14.93 47.91
C VAL A 14 -20.24 13.50 47.41
N SER A 15 -21.24 13.00 46.67
CA SER A 15 -21.11 11.76 45.89
C SER A 15 -20.19 12.05 44.72
N LEU A 16 -18.89 11.69 44.83
CA LEU A 16 -17.97 11.64 43.70
C LEU A 16 -18.39 10.50 42.81
N LEU A 17 -19.18 10.82 41.77
CA LEU A 17 -19.35 9.96 40.62
C LEU A 17 -18.01 9.94 39.86
N PHE A 18 -17.20 8.90 40.13
CA PHE A 18 -16.12 8.50 39.24
C PHE A 18 -16.75 8.06 37.91
N PHE A 19 -16.92 9.02 37.00
CA PHE A 19 -17.13 8.70 35.59
C PHE A 19 -15.80 8.14 35.10
N GLY A 20 -15.68 6.81 35.15
CA GLY A 20 -14.60 6.11 34.48
C GLY A 20 -14.62 6.50 33.01
N CYS A 21 -13.65 7.30 32.58
CA CYS A 21 -13.38 7.57 31.20
C CYS A 21 -12.95 6.23 30.58
N ILE A 22 -13.91 5.40 30.18
CA ILE A 22 -13.65 4.30 29.24
C ILE A 22 -13.31 5.02 27.94
N GLY A 23 -12.00 5.20 27.69
CA GLY A 23 -11.50 5.78 26.46
C GLY A 23 -12.04 4.96 25.32
N THR A 24 -13.02 5.50 24.59
CA THR A 24 -13.46 4.91 23.33
C THR A 24 -12.27 4.97 22.38
N ALA A 25 -11.70 3.80 22.07
CA ALA A 25 -10.68 3.71 21.02
C ALA A 25 -11.25 4.38 19.77
N SER A 26 -10.47 5.24 19.12
CA SER A 26 -10.92 5.86 17.87
C SER A 26 -11.17 4.77 16.82
N ALA A 27 -12.07 5.01 15.88
CA ALA A 27 -12.35 4.07 14.79
C ALA A 27 -11.06 3.71 14.04
N ALA A 28 -10.14 4.66 13.89
CA ALA A 28 -8.82 4.45 13.29
C ALA A 28 -7.95 3.46 14.08
N ALA A 29 -7.94 3.55 15.42
CA ALA A 29 -7.18 2.60 16.25
C ALA A 29 -7.75 1.19 16.16
N LEU A 30 -9.07 1.04 16.16
CA LEU A 30 -9.74 -0.26 15.99
C LEU A 30 -9.45 -0.87 14.60
N SER A 31 -9.44 -0.07 13.55
CA SER A 31 -9.07 -0.53 12.21
C SER A 31 -7.61 -0.98 12.13
N ALA A 32 -6.69 -0.21 12.70
CA ALA A 32 -5.28 -0.56 12.72
C ALA A 32 -5.00 -1.87 13.47
N ASP A 33 -5.68 -2.10 14.61
CA ASP A 33 -5.54 -3.34 15.37
C ASP A 33 -6.12 -4.55 14.62
N LYS A 34 -7.27 -4.37 13.92
CA LYS A 34 -7.82 -5.39 13.04
C LYS A 34 -6.83 -5.77 11.94
N TRP A 35 -6.28 -4.78 11.22
CA TRP A 35 -5.31 -5.03 10.15
C TRP A 35 -4.07 -5.74 10.65
N ARG A 36 -3.54 -5.38 11.82
CA ARG A 36 -2.41 -6.11 12.44
C ARG A 36 -2.75 -7.58 12.69
N GLY A 37 -3.96 -7.86 13.16
CA GLY A 37 -4.45 -9.22 13.36
C GLY A 37 -4.49 -10.01 12.05
N ASP A 38 -5.10 -9.44 11.01
CA ASP A 38 -5.22 -10.06 9.69
C ASP A 38 -3.84 -10.24 9.01
N VAL A 39 -2.94 -9.26 9.15
CA VAL A 39 -1.54 -9.34 8.64
C VAL A 39 -0.77 -10.45 9.34
N ASN A 40 -0.90 -10.59 10.67
CA ASN A 40 -0.27 -11.68 11.42
C ASN A 40 -0.82 -13.06 11.00
N GLN A 41 -2.13 -13.16 10.76
CA GLN A 41 -2.76 -14.38 10.25
C GLN A 41 -2.24 -14.70 8.84
N SER A 42 -2.12 -13.69 7.97
CA SER A 42 -1.54 -13.85 6.64
C SER A 42 -0.09 -14.37 6.71
N ALA A 43 0.73 -13.80 7.61
CA ALA A 43 2.09 -14.28 7.81
C ALA A 43 2.16 -15.75 8.22
N ALA A 44 1.24 -16.20 9.09
CA ALA A 44 1.16 -17.61 9.50
C ALA A 44 0.75 -18.52 8.33
N THR A 45 -0.22 -18.10 7.51
CA THR A 45 -0.65 -18.87 6.32
C THR A 45 0.43 -18.93 5.24
N LEU A 46 1.22 -17.86 5.07
CA LEU A 46 2.38 -17.83 4.16
C LEU A 46 3.44 -18.86 4.59
N ARG A 47 3.81 -18.86 5.87
CA ARG A 47 4.78 -19.84 6.41
C ARG A 47 4.30 -21.28 6.30
N ALA A 48 2.98 -21.50 6.33
CA ALA A 48 2.38 -22.81 6.11
C ALA A 48 2.25 -23.19 4.62
N GLY A 49 2.68 -22.35 3.68
CA GLY A 49 2.56 -22.59 2.25
C GLY A 49 1.15 -22.40 1.68
N HIS A 50 0.21 -21.83 2.45
CA HIS A 50 -1.17 -21.61 2.03
C HIS A 50 -1.32 -20.25 1.31
N TYR A 51 -0.60 -20.08 0.21
CA TYR A 51 -0.45 -18.80 -0.48
C TYR A 51 -1.76 -18.17 -0.97
N ALA A 52 -2.68 -18.97 -1.50
CA ALA A 52 -3.98 -18.48 -1.97
C ALA A 52 -4.83 -17.92 -0.82
N ASN A 53 -4.82 -18.59 0.35
CA ASN A 53 -5.54 -18.11 1.54
C ASN A 53 -4.92 -16.82 2.07
N SER A 54 -3.60 -16.74 2.12
CA SER A 54 -2.90 -15.52 2.49
C SER A 54 -3.25 -14.36 1.56
N LEU A 55 -3.27 -14.59 0.24
CA LEU A 55 -3.64 -13.58 -0.74
C LEU A 55 -5.05 -13.04 -0.49
N THR A 56 -6.02 -13.91 -0.19
CA THR A 56 -7.40 -13.50 0.14
C THR A 56 -7.45 -12.57 1.36
N ILE A 57 -6.69 -12.91 2.42
CA ILE A 57 -6.61 -12.07 3.62
C ILE A 57 -6.00 -10.71 3.28
N ILE A 58 -4.90 -10.70 2.57
CA ILE A 58 -4.18 -9.46 2.20
C ILE A 58 -4.99 -8.57 1.27
N ASP A 59 -5.70 -9.15 0.30
CA ASP A 59 -6.55 -8.38 -0.60
C ASP A 59 -7.70 -7.69 0.15
N HIS A 60 -8.26 -8.36 1.18
CA HIS A 60 -9.25 -7.75 2.06
C HIS A 60 -8.66 -6.60 2.87
N VAL A 61 -7.46 -6.78 3.48
CA VAL A 61 -6.78 -5.71 4.22
C VAL A 61 -6.49 -4.51 3.31
N LEU A 62 -5.98 -4.74 2.09
CA LEU A 62 -5.71 -3.66 1.12
C LEU A 62 -6.99 -2.90 0.74
N SER A 63 -8.09 -3.62 0.51
CA SER A 63 -9.38 -3.00 0.22
C SER A 63 -9.85 -2.11 1.37
N ASP A 64 -9.80 -2.62 2.60
CA ASP A 64 -10.15 -1.86 3.80
C ASP A 64 -9.25 -0.62 3.97
N MET A 65 -7.93 -0.75 3.75
CA MET A 65 -6.98 0.37 3.83
C MET A 65 -7.29 1.46 2.79
N VAL A 66 -7.66 1.06 1.58
CA VAL A 66 -8.04 1.99 0.51
C VAL A 66 -9.35 2.69 0.85
N GLU A 67 -10.37 1.98 1.32
CA GLU A 67 -11.68 2.54 1.66
C GLU A 67 -11.63 3.49 2.88
N GLN A 68 -10.78 3.18 3.85
CA GLN A 68 -10.59 3.97 5.06
C GLN A 68 -9.53 5.07 4.91
N LEU A 69 -9.16 5.40 3.69
CA LEU A 69 -8.24 6.48 3.38
C LEU A 69 -8.72 7.77 4.04
N GLY A 70 -7.93 8.28 4.99
CA GLY A 70 -8.26 9.49 5.75
C GLY A 70 -8.79 9.26 7.15
N SER A 71 -9.05 8.05 7.57
CA SER A 71 -9.29 7.77 9.00
C SER A 71 -7.99 7.63 9.83
N GLY A 72 -6.82 7.79 9.17
CA GLY A 72 -5.52 7.88 9.85
C GLY A 72 -4.94 6.55 10.32
N GLY A 73 -5.40 5.42 9.77
CA GLY A 73 -5.03 4.11 10.28
C GLY A 73 -3.89 3.38 9.58
N ALA A 74 -3.59 3.71 8.33
CA ALA A 74 -2.54 3.05 7.57
C ALA A 74 -1.33 3.97 7.45
N ASP A 75 -0.20 3.54 8.00
CA ASP A 75 1.11 4.15 7.77
C ASP A 75 1.82 3.44 6.60
N ASP A 76 2.92 4.05 6.15
CA ASP A 76 3.72 3.57 5.04
C ASP A 76 4.30 2.17 5.32
N GLU A 77 4.68 1.90 6.57
CA GLU A 77 5.22 0.60 6.98
C GLU A 77 4.18 -0.52 6.92
N MET A 78 2.96 -0.23 7.37
CA MET A 78 1.87 -1.20 7.31
C MET A 78 1.54 -1.52 5.85
N LEU A 79 1.39 -0.50 4.99
CA LEU A 79 1.11 -0.70 3.57
C LEU A 79 2.24 -1.49 2.88
N ALA A 80 3.50 -1.14 3.15
CA ALA A 80 4.65 -1.86 2.59
C ALA A 80 4.70 -3.33 3.07
N THR A 81 4.35 -3.60 4.34
CA THR A 81 4.26 -4.96 4.88
C THR A 81 3.18 -5.77 4.17
N VAL A 82 1.99 -5.20 4.00
CA VAL A 82 0.85 -5.82 3.31
C VAL A 82 1.23 -6.14 1.85
N LEU A 83 1.88 -5.20 1.15
CA LEU A 83 2.37 -5.42 -0.22
C LEU A 83 3.47 -6.47 -0.30
N THR A 84 4.36 -6.53 0.70
CA THR A 84 5.38 -7.58 0.81
C THR A 84 4.72 -8.95 0.93
N TYR A 85 3.69 -9.10 1.76
CA TYR A 85 2.98 -10.38 1.91
C TYR A 85 2.19 -10.74 0.65
N LYS A 86 1.63 -9.74 -0.05
CA LYS A 86 1.03 -9.97 -1.37
C LYS A 86 2.06 -10.46 -2.39
N ALA A 87 3.26 -9.89 -2.37
CA ALA A 87 4.37 -10.33 -3.21
C ALA A 87 4.79 -11.78 -2.89
N LEU A 88 4.95 -12.12 -1.60
CA LEU A 88 5.28 -13.47 -1.14
C LEU A 88 4.23 -14.51 -1.57
N ALA A 89 2.93 -14.17 -1.41
CA ALA A 89 1.85 -15.05 -1.83
C ALA A 89 1.90 -15.32 -3.34
N ASN A 90 2.09 -14.28 -4.16
CA ASN A 90 2.20 -14.42 -5.61
C ASN A 90 3.46 -15.21 -6.01
N ALA A 91 4.60 -14.97 -5.36
CA ALA A 91 5.83 -15.74 -5.59
C ALA A 91 5.63 -17.23 -5.27
N GLY A 92 4.98 -17.55 -4.15
CA GLY A 92 4.66 -18.93 -3.77
C GLY A 92 3.70 -19.63 -4.73
N MET A 93 2.87 -18.86 -5.44
CA MET A 93 1.98 -19.38 -6.50
C MET A 93 2.64 -19.40 -7.89
N GLY A 94 3.91 -19.01 -8.02
CA GLY A 94 4.62 -18.92 -9.29
C GLY A 94 4.20 -17.76 -10.19
N LYS A 95 3.45 -16.79 -9.67
CA LYS A 95 3.02 -15.57 -10.38
C LYS A 95 4.13 -14.51 -10.29
N VAL A 96 5.20 -14.72 -11.05
CA VAL A 96 6.43 -13.93 -10.95
C VAL A 96 6.21 -12.44 -11.19
N ASP A 97 5.49 -12.06 -12.24
CA ASP A 97 5.26 -10.66 -12.60
C ASP A 97 4.46 -9.93 -11.52
N ASP A 98 3.43 -10.59 -10.97
CA ASP A 98 2.63 -10.08 -9.86
C ASP A 98 3.49 -9.91 -8.60
N ALA A 99 4.31 -10.91 -8.28
CA ALA A 99 5.20 -10.87 -7.13
C ALA A 99 6.17 -9.69 -7.21
N LEU A 100 6.83 -9.51 -8.34
CA LEU A 100 7.78 -8.43 -8.55
C LEU A 100 7.12 -7.06 -8.54
N TRP A 101 5.92 -6.92 -9.13
CA TRP A 101 5.17 -5.68 -9.13
C TRP A 101 4.91 -5.18 -7.70
N TYR A 102 4.33 -6.03 -6.84
CA TYR A 102 4.04 -5.65 -5.46
C TYR A 102 5.29 -5.49 -4.61
N TRP A 103 6.33 -6.31 -4.85
CA TRP A 103 7.60 -6.21 -4.16
C TRP A 103 8.30 -4.88 -4.41
N TYR A 104 8.33 -4.42 -5.66
CA TYR A 104 8.93 -3.13 -5.99
C TYR A 104 8.14 -1.97 -5.41
N ILE A 105 6.80 -2.00 -5.45
CA ILE A 105 5.98 -0.98 -4.81
C ILE A 105 6.21 -0.95 -3.29
N ALA A 106 6.33 -2.09 -2.63
CA ALA A 106 6.62 -2.14 -1.20
C ALA A 106 7.93 -1.42 -0.86
N GLN A 107 8.98 -1.63 -1.66
CA GLN A 107 10.29 -0.98 -1.47
C GLN A 107 10.25 0.52 -1.77
N GLU A 108 9.44 0.95 -2.72
CA GLU A 108 9.22 2.37 -3.05
C GLU A 108 8.46 3.11 -1.95
N ILE A 109 7.47 2.47 -1.33
CA ILE A 109 6.70 3.04 -0.22
C ILE A 109 7.53 3.09 1.05
N SER A 110 8.21 1.99 1.40
CA SER A 110 9.11 1.93 2.55
C SER A 110 10.41 1.21 2.18
N PRO A 111 11.54 1.91 2.10
CA PRO A 111 12.85 1.29 1.89
C PRO A 111 13.24 0.26 2.97
N ALA A 112 12.57 0.26 4.13
CA ALA A 112 12.73 -0.75 5.15
C ALA A 112 12.27 -2.13 4.69
N ALA A 113 11.31 -2.22 3.75
CA ALA A 113 10.86 -3.48 3.16
C ALA A 113 12.03 -4.28 2.55
N ALA A 114 12.94 -3.62 1.84
CA ALA A 114 14.11 -4.26 1.23
C ALA A 114 15.06 -4.92 2.28
N LYS A 115 14.99 -4.46 3.53
CA LYS A 115 15.82 -4.94 4.66
C LYS A 115 15.09 -5.93 5.55
N SER A 116 13.81 -6.23 5.25
CA SER A 116 13.00 -7.15 6.06
C SER A 116 13.58 -8.56 6.03
N ASP A 117 13.52 -9.23 7.18
CA ASP A 117 13.88 -10.65 7.24
C ASP A 117 12.76 -11.51 6.66
N LEU A 118 12.99 -12.02 5.47
CA LEU A 118 12.06 -12.89 4.74
C LEU A 118 12.45 -14.38 4.83
N SER A 119 13.44 -14.74 5.68
CA SER A 119 13.96 -16.12 5.79
C SER A 119 12.89 -17.14 6.22
N SER A 120 11.91 -16.69 7.01
CA SER A 120 10.81 -17.53 7.49
C SER A 120 9.75 -17.89 6.43
N PHE A 121 9.91 -17.38 5.18
CA PHE A 121 8.99 -17.63 4.07
C PHE A 121 9.61 -18.50 2.98
N ASP A 122 10.68 -19.23 3.29
CA ASP A 122 11.34 -20.21 2.40
C ASP A 122 11.62 -19.69 0.96
N ALA A 123 11.29 -20.47 -0.06
CA ALA A 123 11.56 -20.15 -1.45
C ALA A 123 10.94 -18.79 -1.94
N PRO A 124 9.71 -18.42 -1.58
CA PRO A 124 9.19 -17.07 -1.86
C PRO A 124 10.02 -15.95 -1.25
N GLY A 125 10.46 -16.09 -0.01
CA GLY A 125 11.32 -15.12 0.66
C GLY A 125 12.67 -14.97 -0.02
N GLU A 126 13.32 -16.08 -0.35
CA GLU A 126 14.57 -16.11 -1.10
C GLU A 126 14.42 -15.55 -2.52
N PHE A 127 13.27 -15.76 -3.16
CA PHE A 127 12.96 -15.16 -4.45
C PHE A 127 12.95 -13.62 -4.35
N LEU A 128 12.20 -13.06 -3.40
CA LEU A 128 12.10 -11.60 -3.25
C LEU A 128 13.45 -10.97 -2.86
N LYS A 129 14.23 -11.59 -1.97
CA LYS A 129 15.57 -11.10 -1.58
C LYS A 129 16.53 -10.97 -2.75
N ARG A 130 16.42 -11.81 -3.77
CA ARG A 130 17.23 -11.74 -4.98
C ARG A 130 16.79 -10.66 -5.96
N HIS A 131 15.57 -10.13 -5.81
CA HIS A 131 14.98 -9.14 -6.70
C HIS A 131 14.77 -7.81 -5.96
N LEU A 132 15.87 -7.25 -5.45
CA LEU A 132 15.82 -5.89 -4.92
C LEU A 132 15.62 -4.88 -6.06
N PHE A 133 14.88 -3.82 -5.76
CA PHE A 133 14.62 -2.77 -6.73
C PHE A 133 15.94 -2.16 -7.21
N SER A 134 16.13 -2.14 -8.51
CA SER A 134 17.27 -1.49 -9.18
C SER A 134 16.82 -1.00 -10.55
N ILE A 135 16.97 0.30 -10.78
CA ILE A 135 16.72 0.87 -12.11
C ILE A 135 17.93 0.62 -12.96
N THR A 136 17.81 -0.27 -13.92
CA THR A 136 18.77 -0.40 -15.01
C THR A 136 18.06 0.00 -16.28
N GLU A 137 18.32 1.20 -16.76
CA GLU A 137 17.75 1.63 -18.04
C GLU A 137 18.32 0.78 -19.18
N PRO A 138 17.47 0.19 -20.03
CA PRO A 138 17.94 -0.54 -21.19
C PRO A 138 18.71 0.41 -22.11
N THR A 139 19.96 0.07 -22.41
CA THR A 139 20.77 0.85 -23.38
C THR A 139 20.30 0.55 -24.78
N THR A 140 19.75 1.54 -25.46
CA THR A 140 19.29 1.41 -26.84
C THR A 140 20.28 2.04 -27.81
N ARG A 141 20.62 1.34 -28.90
CA ARG A 141 21.46 1.86 -30.00
C ARG A 141 20.63 1.81 -31.30
N GLY A 142 20.71 2.87 -32.11
CA GLY A 142 20.08 2.93 -33.42
C GLY A 142 18.77 3.74 -33.43
N LYS A 143 17.98 3.58 -34.52
CA LYS A 143 16.67 4.25 -34.65
C LYS A 143 15.66 3.55 -33.73
N VAL A 144 15.15 4.30 -32.74
CA VAL A 144 14.18 3.80 -31.79
C VAL A 144 12.81 4.44 -32.05
N ILE A 145 11.79 3.59 -32.11
CA ILE A 145 10.39 4.01 -32.03
C ILE A 145 9.97 3.84 -30.57
N PRO A 146 9.56 4.91 -29.86
CA PRO A 146 9.23 4.82 -28.45
C PRO A 146 7.93 4.05 -28.20
N ALA A 147 7.80 3.47 -27.01
CA ALA A 147 6.56 2.87 -26.54
C ALA A 147 5.42 3.90 -26.51
N ARG A 148 4.18 3.44 -26.70
CA ARG A 148 2.98 4.28 -26.68
C ARG A 148 1.87 3.60 -25.88
N VAL A 149 1.05 4.41 -25.21
CA VAL A 149 -0.15 3.92 -24.53
C VAL A 149 -1.18 3.50 -25.57
N VAL A 150 -1.67 2.27 -25.47
CA VAL A 150 -2.73 1.70 -26.30
C VAL A 150 -4.07 1.73 -25.57
N LYS A 151 -4.04 1.37 -24.27
CA LYS A 151 -5.25 1.33 -23.44
C LYS A 151 -4.92 1.84 -22.04
N GLN A 152 -5.74 2.73 -21.53
CA GLN A 152 -5.67 3.23 -20.17
C GLN A 152 -6.77 2.63 -19.30
N VAL A 153 -6.45 2.38 -18.04
CA VAL A 153 -7.41 2.07 -16.97
C VAL A 153 -7.31 3.18 -15.94
N LEU A 154 -8.41 3.88 -15.70
CA LEU A 154 -8.41 4.97 -14.72
C LEU A 154 -8.40 4.40 -13.29
N PRO A 155 -7.59 4.98 -12.39
CA PRO A 155 -7.60 4.58 -11.00
C PRO A 155 -8.97 4.90 -10.36
N LYS A 156 -9.47 3.93 -9.58
CA LYS A 156 -10.70 4.11 -8.79
C LYS A 156 -10.32 4.60 -7.41
N PHE A 157 -10.21 5.91 -7.26
CA PHE A 157 -9.93 6.50 -5.96
C PHE A 157 -11.15 6.40 -5.04
N PRO A 158 -10.95 6.14 -3.74
CA PRO A 158 -12.04 6.06 -2.78
C PRO A 158 -12.73 7.41 -2.61
N ALA A 159 -14.06 7.40 -2.38
CA ALA A 159 -14.85 8.62 -2.21
C ALA A 159 -14.36 9.49 -1.03
N GLY A 160 -13.73 8.88 -0.02
CA GLY A 160 -13.11 9.58 1.11
C GLY A 160 -11.92 10.45 0.72
N ALA A 161 -11.21 10.13 -0.37
CA ALA A 161 -10.01 10.85 -0.77
C ALA A 161 -10.28 12.33 -1.07
N SER A 162 -11.44 12.67 -1.64
CA SER A 162 -11.84 14.05 -1.92
C SER A 162 -12.09 14.88 -0.65
N ARG A 163 -12.54 14.23 0.44
CA ARG A 163 -12.84 14.92 1.71
C ARG A 163 -11.58 15.45 2.42
N PHE A 164 -10.41 14.89 2.08
CA PHE A 164 -9.14 15.26 2.69
C PHE A 164 -8.37 16.30 1.87
N GLY A 165 -8.99 16.86 0.82
CA GLY A 165 -8.34 17.87 -0.01
C GLY A 165 -7.08 17.35 -0.72
N VAL A 166 -6.95 16.03 -0.88
CA VAL A 166 -5.79 15.42 -1.51
C VAL A 166 -5.91 15.62 -3.02
N ALA A 167 -5.14 16.55 -3.54
CA ALA A 167 -4.93 16.72 -4.98
C ALA A 167 -3.42 16.67 -5.25
N GLY A 168 -3.03 16.22 -6.41
CA GLY A 168 -1.61 16.17 -6.77
C GLY A 168 -1.33 15.31 -8.00
N ASP A 169 -0.06 15.26 -8.32
CA ASP A 169 0.47 14.51 -9.44
C ASP A 169 1.35 13.37 -8.94
N LEU A 170 0.99 12.14 -9.28
CA LEU A 170 1.89 11.01 -9.18
C LEU A 170 2.75 10.98 -10.44
N VAL A 171 4.07 11.12 -10.30
CA VAL A 171 5.01 10.90 -11.39
C VAL A 171 5.65 9.54 -11.21
N VAL A 172 5.49 8.69 -12.22
CA VAL A 172 5.99 7.31 -12.21
C VAL A 172 6.88 7.08 -13.42
N GLN A 173 7.98 6.39 -13.21
CA GLN A 173 8.78 5.76 -14.25
C GLN A 173 8.53 4.25 -14.20
N ILE A 174 8.32 3.63 -15.34
CA ILE A 174 8.15 2.17 -15.49
C ILE A 174 9.02 1.68 -16.62
N ILE A 175 9.27 0.38 -16.65
CA ILE A 175 9.82 -0.26 -17.86
C ILE A 175 8.64 -0.90 -18.60
N ILE A 176 8.45 -0.54 -19.87
CA ILE A 176 7.59 -1.28 -20.77
C ILE A 176 8.41 -2.42 -21.35
N ASP A 177 7.99 -3.65 -21.13
CA ASP A 177 8.65 -4.83 -21.63
C ASP A 177 8.42 -5.04 -23.15
N LYS A 178 9.02 -6.06 -23.73
CA LYS A 178 8.90 -6.40 -25.16
C LYS A 178 7.48 -6.82 -25.57
N ASN A 179 6.62 -7.15 -24.60
CA ASN A 179 5.22 -7.53 -24.80
C ASN A 179 4.26 -6.35 -24.59
N GLY A 180 4.79 -5.16 -24.27
CA GLY A 180 3.97 -3.98 -23.98
C GLY A 180 3.38 -3.98 -22.56
N GLN A 181 3.92 -4.78 -21.64
CA GLN A 181 3.46 -4.81 -20.26
C GLN A 181 4.30 -3.86 -19.39
N PRO A 182 3.67 -3.09 -18.49
CA PRO A 182 4.38 -2.27 -17.53
C PRO A 182 5.02 -3.13 -16.44
N THR A 183 6.29 -2.88 -16.15
CA THR A 183 7.08 -3.55 -15.12
C THR A 183 7.92 -2.54 -14.36
N LEU A 184 8.55 -2.94 -13.24
CA LEU A 184 9.49 -2.11 -12.48
C LEU A 184 8.94 -0.70 -12.18
N PRO A 185 7.82 -0.57 -11.45
CA PRO A 185 7.29 0.73 -11.09
C PRO A 185 8.24 1.48 -10.15
N HIS A 186 8.61 2.71 -10.51
CA HIS A 186 9.41 3.62 -9.69
C HIS A 186 8.65 4.93 -9.47
N ILE A 187 8.46 5.31 -8.23
CA ILE A 187 7.73 6.52 -7.85
C ILE A 187 8.71 7.70 -7.81
N VAL A 188 8.71 8.53 -8.85
CA VAL A 188 9.53 9.75 -8.90
C VAL A 188 8.97 10.85 -8.02
N ARG A 189 7.63 10.98 -7.98
CA ARG A 189 6.91 11.90 -7.09
C ARG A 189 5.65 11.21 -6.58
N PRO A 190 5.55 10.93 -5.27
CA PRO A 190 4.37 10.31 -4.69
C PRO A 190 3.20 11.29 -4.58
N LEU A 191 1.99 10.76 -4.46
CA LEU A 191 0.85 11.48 -3.93
C LEU A 191 1.01 11.68 -2.41
N PRO A 192 0.32 12.67 -1.82
CA PRO A 192 0.40 12.95 -0.38
C PRO A 192 0.05 11.78 0.53
N ALA A 193 -0.73 10.81 0.03
CA ALA A 193 -1.03 9.57 0.72
C ALA A 193 -0.49 8.37 -0.09
N PRO A 194 0.37 7.53 0.49
CA PRO A 194 0.96 6.36 -0.19
C PRO A 194 -0.08 5.39 -0.74
N THR A 195 -1.19 5.21 -0.01
CA THR A 195 -2.32 4.39 -0.47
C THR A 195 -2.93 4.91 -1.79
N LEU A 196 -2.96 6.24 -2.02
CA LEU A 196 -3.39 6.80 -3.32
C LEU A 196 -2.39 6.53 -4.43
N SER A 197 -1.09 6.60 -4.13
CA SER A 197 -0.04 6.20 -5.07
C SER A 197 -0.19 4.72 -5.44
N PHE A 198 -0.45 3.85 -4.45
CA PHE A 198 -0.73 2.43 -4.68
C PHE A 198 -1.95 2.23 -5.59
N VAL A 199 -3.08 2.90 -5.34
CA VAL A 199 -4.29 2.80 -6.18
C VAL A 199 -4.01 3.20 -7.63
N ALA A 200 -3.21 4.25 -7.84
CA ALA A 200 -2.82 4.67 -9.18
C ALA A 200 -1.90 3.66 -9.87
N LEU A 201 -0.95 3.07 -9.14
CA LEU A 201 -0.06 2.03 -9.66
C LEU A 201 -0.82 0.74 -9.97
N GLU A 202 -1.82 0.38 -9.15
CA GLU A 202 -2.68 -0.79 -9.41
C GLU A 202 -3.48 -0.63 -10.71
N ALA A 203 -3.97 0.59 -10.98
CA ALA A 203 -4.62 0.88 -12.27
C ALA A 203 -3.62 0.83 -13.44
N LEU A 204 -2.42 1.40 -13.25
CA LEU A 204 -1.35 1.43 -14.25
C LEU A 204 -0.92 0.02 -14.68
N ARG A 205 -0.92 -0.93 -13.77
CA ARG A 205 -0.61 -2.33 -14.04
C ARG A 205 -1.49 -2.96 -15.12
N HIS A 206 -2.71 -2.45 -15.27
CA HIS A 206 -3.69 -2.93 -16.28
C HIS A 206 -3.69 -2.11 -17.56
N TRP A 207 -2.77 -1.14 -17.70
CA TRP A 207 -2.60 -0.43 -18.95
C TRP A 207 -1.96 -1.34 -19.99
N GLN A 208 -2.20 -1.04 -21.26
CA GLN A 208 -1.58 -1.71 -22.37
C GLN A 208 -0.77 -0.71 -23.18
N PHE A 209 0.41 -1.13 -23.58
CA PHE A 209 1.31 -0.32 -24.39
C PHE A 209 1.70 -1.06 -25.67
N SER A 210 1.98 -0.32 -26.74
CA SER A 210 2.83 -0.85 -27.78
C SER A 210 4.27 -0.81 -27.26
N PRO A 211 5.07 -1.89 -27.37
CA PRO A 211 6.45 -1.85 -26.93
C PRO A 211 7.25 -0.85 -27.78
N ALA A 212 8.38 -0.40 -27.25
CA ALA A 212 9.36 0.32 -28.06
C ALA A 212 10.00 -0.65 -29.07
N GLU A 213 10.44 -0.12 -30.21
CA GLU A 213 11.10 -0.91 -31.24
C GLU A 213 12.48 -0.31 -31.57
N SER A 214 13.46 -1.18 -31.80
CA SER A 214 14.74 -0.81 -32.35
C SER A 214 15.01 -1.65 -33.59
N ASN A 215 15.15 -0.99 -34.74
CA ASN A 215 15.33 -1.65 -36.05
C ASN A 215 14.22 -2.69 -36.36
N GLY A 216 12.97 -2.40 -35.98
CA GLY A 216 11.82 -3.28 -36.18
C GLY A 216 11.68 -4.44 -35.18
N ALA A 217 12.56 -4.55 -34.20
CA ALA A 217 12.45 -5.54 -33.14
C ALA A 217 11.95 -4.91 -31.81
N PRO A 218 10.99 -5.53 -31.12
CA PRO A 218 10.51 -5.00 -29.83
C PRO A 218 11.61 -5.05 -28.76
N ILE A 219 11.74 -3.95 -28.02
CA ILE A 219 12.70 -3.79 -26.94
C ILE A 219 12.00 -3.32 -25.66
N ALA A 220 12.58 -3.65 -24.51
CA ALA A 220 12.18 -3.02 -23.27
C ALA A 220 12.70 -1.58 -23.21
N MET A 221 11.88 -0.65 -22.69
CA MET A 221 12.23 0.77 -22.62
C MET A 221 11.60 1.44 -21.40
N ALA A 222 12.33 2.40 -20.80
CA ALA A 222 11.82 3.26 -19.76
C ALA A 222 10.71 4.18 -20.31
N PHE A 223 9.65 4.34 -19.55
CA PHE A 223 8.52 5.18 -19.88
C PHE A 223 8.09 5.96 -18.63
N ALA A 224 8.09 7.29 -18.72
CA ALA A 224 7.64 8.17 -17.64
C ALA A 224 6.24 8.69 -17.94
N LEU A 225 5.39 8.71 -16.92
CA LEU A 225 4.04 9.23 -17.02
C LEU A 225 3.63 9.98 -15.75
N THR A 226 2.63 10.83 -15.89
CA THR A 226 2.01 11.54 -14.77
C THR A 226 0.55 11.13 -14.66
N VAL A 227 0.14 10.71 -13.47
CA VAL A 227 -1.27 10.47 -13.12
C VAL A 227 -1.74 11.66 -12.31
N HIS A 228 -2.66 12.44 -12.88
CA HIS A 228 -3.24 13.59 -12.21
C HIS A 228 -4.39 13.16 -11.31
N TYR A 229 -4.29 13.45 -10.02
CA TYR A 229 -5.40 13.35 -9.09
C TYR A 229 -6.01 14.72 -8.89
N LYS A 230 -7.24 14.90 -9.38
CA LYS A 230 -8.04 16.12 -9.20
C LYS A 230 -9.26 15.80 -8.35
N LEU A 231 -9.60 16.74 -7.46
CA LEU A 231 -10.83 16.72 -6.67
C LEU A 231 -12.02 17.05 -7.54
#